data_d0a9ced35edf53835cdd163378abfaf6
#
_entry.id   d0a9ced35edf53835cdd163378abfaf6
#
_cell.length_a   1.000
_cell.length_b   1.000
_cell.length_c   1.000
_cell.angle_alpha   90.00
_cell.angle_beta   90.00
_cell.angle_gamma   90.00
#
_symmetry.space_group_name_H-M   'P 1'
#
loop_
_entity.id
_entity.type
_entity.pdbx_description
1 polymer ?
#
loop_
_entity_poly.entity_id
_entity_poly.type
_entity_poly.pdbx_seq_one_letter_code
_entity_poly.pdbx_strand_id
1 'polypeptide(L)'
;MKVSDQVHRRGFILGGAGMALSSGAPSQGIAGGQPVGKPRWSLPATNQVRREFDKIRSRKVVYAAHCILNQNARITTAADFPAMFEPLVDWLKAQNIGIVQMPCPELRVLGLGRVTVREGLETAEGHRHLHELIEDLIFEIKQYQFQGFDVVGILGKEGSPSCGVTQTWLDERHQEGVGVFIRLFRERLSREGLAVEILGVADHKQQEAIDWLAQRI
;
A
#
# COMPACT_ATOMS: atom_id res chain seq x y z
N MET A 1 22.75 44.66 -18.24
CA MET A 1 23.89 43.93 -17.70
C MET A 1 23.71 42.45 -18.12
N LYS A 2 24.56 42.00 -19.06
CA LYS A 2 24.58 40.64 -19.60
C LYS A 2 25.39 39.77 -18.65
N VAL A 3 24.87 38.61 -18.23
CA VAL A 3 25.67 37.57 -17.60
C VAL A 3 25.60 36.35 -18.53
N SER A 4 26.79 35.95 -18.94
CA SER A 4 27.07 34.94 -19.97
C SER A 4 27.02 33.52 -19.42
N ASP A 5 26.36 32.62 -20.19
CA ASP A 5 26.47 31.18 -20.12
C ASP A 5 27.89 30.70 -20.32
N GLN A 6 28.38 29.82 -19.48
CA GLN A 6 29.46 28.89 -19.78
C GLN A 6 29.06 27.45 -19.45
N VAL A 7 28.68 26.72 -20.50
CA VAL A 7 28.51 25.28 -20.50
C VAL A 7 29.89 24.63 -20.70
N HIS A 8 30.37 23.91 -19.69
CA HIS A 8 31.59 23.08 -19.82
C HIS A 8 31.20 21.71 -20.41
N ARG A 9 31.51 21.54 -21.70
CA ARG A 9 31.55 20.23 -22.37
C ARG A 9 32.86 19.53 -22.00
N ARG A 10 32.79 18.42 -21.27
CA ARG A 10 33.90 17.47 -21.20
C ARG A 10 33.66 16.35 -22.22
N GLY A 11 34.51 16.32 -23.23
CA GLY A 11 34.56 15.27 -24.24
C GLY A 11 35.13 13.97 -23.65
N PHE A 12 34.48 12.85 -23.99
CA PHE A 12 35.01 11.53 -23.74
C PHE A 12 35.68 11.00 -25.01
N ILE A 13 36.94 10.63 -24.86
CA ILE A 13 37.79 10.05 -25.92
C ILE A 13 37.42 8.60 -26.11
N LEU A 14 37.13 8.23 -27.35
CA LEU A 14 36.96 6.85 -27.79
C LEU A 14 38.34 6.20 -27.95
N GLY A 15 38.66 5.23 -27.11
CA GLY A 15 39.74 4.28 -27.27
C GLY A 15 39.21 2.97 -27.79
N GLY A 16 39.42 2.66 -29.05
CA GLY A 16 39.11 1.37 -29.63
C GLY A 16 40.21 0.36 -29.29
N ALA A 17 39.81 -0.79 -28.82
CA ALA A 17 40.60 -2.01 -28.87
C ALA A 17 39.66 -3.19 -29.20
N GLY A 18 39.82 -3.70 -30.40
CA GLY A 18 39.16 -4.92 -30.84
C GLY A 18 39.74 -6.16 -30.16
N MET A 19 38.93 -7.08 -29.76
CA MET A 19 39.32 -8.47 -29.51
C MET A 19 38.17 -9.44 -29.79
N ALA A 20 38.55 -10.31 -30.72
CA ALA A 20 38.19 -11.68 -31.01
C ALA A 20 36.83 -12.24 -30.49
N LEU A 21 36.07 -12.68 -31.48
CA LEU A 21 35.00 -13.66 -31.40
C LEU A 21 35.50 -14.98 -30.82
N SER A 22 34.96 -15.43 -29.70
CA SER A 22 34.98 -16.82 -29.30
C SER A 22 33.55 -17.35 -29.20
N SER A 23 33.35 -18.42 -29.92
CA SER A 23 32.14 -19.19 -30.15
C SER A 23 31.58 -19.85 -28.86
N GLY A 24 30.27 -19.79 -28.71
CA GLY A 24 29.47 -20.94 -28.23
C GLY A 24 29.53 -21.24 -26.74
N ALA A 25 28.59 -20.62 -25.96
CA ALA A 25 28.05 -21.28 -24.78
C ALA A 25 26.54 -21.47 -24.99
N PRO A 26 25.97 -22.68 -24.66
CA PRO A 26 24.54 -22.92 -24.81
C PRO A 26 23.75 -22.02 -23.82
N SER A 27 22.71 -21.43 -24.35
CA SER A 27 21.70 -20.72 -23.55
C SER A 27 21.11 -21.69 -22.52
N GLN A 28 21.52 -21.57 -21.26
CA GLN A 28 20.79 -22.20 -20.17
C GLN A 28 19.43 -21.55 -20.09
N GLY A 29 18.39 -22.33 -20.40
CA GLY A 29 17.01 -21.95 -20.24
C GLY A 29 16.80 -21.42 -18.82
N ILE A 30 16.11 -20.29 -18.72
CA ILE A 30 15.60 -19.76 -17.47
C ILE A 30 14.65 -20.83 -16.92
N ALA A 31 15.17 -21.68 -16.03
CA ALA A 31 14.38 -22.66 -15.32
C ALA A 31 13.25 -21.93 -14.61
N GLY A 32 12.03 -22.44 -14.81
CA GLY A 32 10.80 -21.89 -14.30
C GLY A 32 10.89 -21.42 -12.87
N GLY A 33 10.29 -20.28 -12.59
CA GLY A 33 10.21 -19.68 -11.28
C GLY A 33 9.76 -20.73 -10.26
N GLN A 34 10.58 -20.95 -9.26
CA GLN A 34 10.21 -21.80 -8.14
C GLN A 34 8.93 -21.21 -7.52
N PRO A 35 7.95 -22.03 -7.15
CA PRO A 35 6.79 -21.54 -6.42
C PRO A 35 7.31 -20.78 -5.22
N VAL A 36 6.78 -19.58 -4.98
CA VAL A 36 7.11 -18.72 -3.83
C VAL A 36 7.12 -19.62 -2.61
N GLY A 37 8.32 -19.92 -2.12
CA GLY A 37 8.54 -20.92 -1.09
C GLY A 37 7.73 -20.57 0.14
N LYS A 38 7.22 -21.60 0.82
CA LYS A 38 6.64 -21.45 2.16
C LYS A 38 7.46 -20.43 2.95
N PRO A 39 6.82 -19.48 3.66
CA PRO A 39 7.56 -18.46 4.39
C PRO A 39 8.69 -19.12 5.19
N ARG A 40 9.87 -18.50 5.18
CA ARG A 40 11.10 -18.97 5.84
C ARG A 40 10.97 -19.26 7.33
N TRP A 41 9.80 -19.01 7.88
CA TRP A 41 9.44 -19.17 9.27
C TRP A 41 8.42 -20.31 9.40
N SER A 42 8.87 -21.44 9.90
CA SER A 42 7.92 -22.35 10.55
C SER A 42 7.41 -21.62 11.79
N LEU A 43 6.13 -21.27 11.80
CA LEU A 43 5.51 -20.71 13.00
C LEU A 43 5.66 -21.74 14.13
N PRO A 44 6.27 -21.37 15.26
CA PRO A 44 6.37 -22.30 16.38
C PRO A 44 4.96 -22.66 16.87
N ALA A 45 4.73 -23.93 17.07
CA ALA A 45 3.44 -24.49 17.53
C ALA A 45 2.96 -24.00 18.91
N THR A 46 3.69 -23.12 19.57
CA THR A 46 3.43 -22.70 20.96
C THR A 46 3.06 -21.22 21.06
N ASN A 47 1.90 -20.85 20.52
CA ASN A 47 1.34 -19.50 20.72
C ASN A 47 0.94 -19.23 22.18
N GLN A 48 0.70 -20.26 22.99
CA GLN A 48 0.21 -20.10 24.35
C GLN A 48 1.28 -19.54 25.30
N VAL A 49 2.51 -20.02 25.22
CA VAL A 49 3.62 -19.56 26.10
C VAL A 49 3.98 -18.09 25.83
N ARG A 50 3.93 -17.64 24.59
CA ARG A 50 4.21 -16.24 24.23
C ARG A 50 3.17 -15.26 24.74
N ARG A 51 1.90 -15.65 24.86
CA ARG A 51 0.81 -14.80 25.38
C ARG A 51 1.00 -14.45 26.85
N GLU A 52 1.56 -15.35 27.64
CA GLU A 52 1.80 -15.10 29.07
C GLU A 52 2.86 -14.04 29.32
N PHE A 53 3.83 -13.89 28.43
CA PHE A 53 4.92 -12.91 28.54
C PHE A 53 4.63 -11.57 27.82
N ASP A 54 3.60 -11.51 26.98
CA ASP A 54 3.27 -10.30 26.22
C ASP A 54 2.13 -9.52 26.88
N LYS A 55 2.46 -8.89 28.00
CA LYS A 55 1.50 -8.09 28.79
C LYS A 55 1.42 -6.60 28.39
N ILE A 56 2.29 -6.15 27.49
CA ILE A 56 2.42 -4.72 27.13
C ILE A 56 1.67 -4.38 25.85
N ARG A 57 1.69 -5.27 24.86
CA ARG A 57 1.05 -5.01 23.57
C ARG A 57 -0.48 -5.08 23.68
N SER A 58 -1.17 -4.08 23.12
CA SER A 58 -2.65 -4.07 23.05
C SER A 58 -3.24 -5.21 22.23
N ARG A 59 -2.47 -5.75 21.29
CA ARG A 59 -2.87 -6.76 20.30
C ARG A 59 -3.99 -6.31 19.35
N LYS A 60 -4.19 -5.00 19.22
CA LYS A 60 -5.13 -4.39 18.30
C LYS A 60 -4.37 -3.67 17.20
N VAL A 61 -4.73 -3.90 15.94
CA VAL A 61 -4.17 -3.21 14.78
C VAL A 61 -5.26 -2.76 13.82
N VAL A 62 -5.04 -1.63 13.18
CA VAL A 62 -5.87 -1.12 12.08
C VAL A 62 -4.99 -0.88 10.86
N TYR A 63 -5.47 -1.26 9.69
CA TYR A 63 -4.81 -0.93 8.43
C TYR A 63 -5.32 0.41 7.92
N ALA A 64 -4.44 1.34 7.58
CA ALA A 64 -4.82 2.66 7.14
C ALA A 64 -4.24 2.98 5.75
N ALA A 65 -5.05 3.55 4.87
CA ALA A 65 -4.57 4.05 3.59
C ALA A 65 -3.40 5.01 3.81
N HIS A 66 -2.39 4.91 2.95
CA HIS A 66 -1.13 5.64 3.09
C HIS A 66 -1.32 7.13 3.39
N CYS A 67 -2.24 7.77 2.67
CA CYS A 67 -2.49 9.21 2.78
C CYS A 67 -3.20 9.65 4.07
N ILE A 68 -3.76 8.73 4.85
CA ILE A 68 -4.24 9.02 6.22
C ILE A 68 -3.06 9.40 7.11
N LEU A 69 -1.91 8.75 6.93
CA LEU A 69 -0.69 8.96 7.72
C LEU A 69 0.34 9.86 7.03
N ASN A 70 0.18 10.12 5.71
CA ASN A 70 1.11 10.93 4.95
C ASN A 70 0.41 11.60 3.75
N GLN A 71 -0.08 12.81 3.97
CA GLN A 71 -0.74 13.61 2.93
C GLN A 71 0.18 14.00 1.77
N ASN A 72 1.50 14.00 1.98
CA ASN A 72 2.47 14.30 0.92
C ASN A 72 2.49 13.23 -0.19
N ALA A 73 1.88 12.09 0.02
CA ALA A 73 1.71 11.05 -1.00
C ALA A 73 0.55 11.33 -1.98
N ARG A 74 -0.30 12.34 -1.70
CA ARG A 74 -1.41 12.71 -2.57
C ARG A 74 -0.92 13.50 -3.78
N ILE A 75 -1.71 13.52 -4.84
CA ILE A 75 -1.43 14.36 -6.01
C ILE A 75 -1.55 15.84 -5.64
N THR A 76 -0.92 16.69 -6.43
CA THR A 76 -1.01 18.15 -6.28
C THR A 76 -2.47 18.59 -6.22
N THR A 77 -2.80 19.50 -5.32
CA THR A 77 -4.16 20.03 -5.08
C THR A 77 -5.14 19.10 -4.35
N ALA A 78 -4.79 17.85 -4.06
CA ALA A 78 -5.69 16.90 -3.42
C ALA A 78 -5.45 16.73 -1.90
N ALA A 79 -4.40 17.32 -1.34
CA ALA A 79 -4.12 17.25 0.10
C ALA A 79 -4.95 18.32 0.84
N ASP A 80 -5.69 17.89 1.87
CA ASP A 80 -6.51 18.77 2.71
C ASP A 80 -5.82 19.10 4.05
N PHE A 81 -4.77 18.39 4.40
CA PHE A 81 -4.00 18.57 5.63
C PHE A 81 -2.50 18.66 5.35
N PRO A 82 -1.72 19.34 6.18
CA PRO A 82 -0.29 19.52 5.94
C PRO A 82 0.51 18.20 6.06
N ALA A 83 0.07 17.27 6.90
CA ALA A 83 0.81 16.04 7.17
C ALA A 83 -0.06 14.78 7.17
N MET A 84 -1.05 14.70 8.04
CA MET A 84 -1.86 13.49 8.28
C MET A 84 -3.26 13.85 8.80
N PHE A 85 -4.09 12.84 9.00
CA PHE A 85 -5.39 12.96 9.64
C PHE A 85 -5.22 12.96 11.17
N GLU A 86 -4.73 14.07 11.72
CA GLU A 86 -4.35 14.17 13.14
C GLU A 86 -5.44 13.70 14.11
N PRO A 87 -6.72 14.15 14.04
CA PRO A 87 -7.73 13.72 14.99
C PRO A 87 -7.93 12.21 15.03
N LEU A 88 -7.92 11.55 13.88
CA LEU A 88 -8.06 10.09 13.78
C LEU A 88 -6.81 9.38 14.33
N VAL A 89 -5.62 9.87 13.98
CA VAL A 89 -4.35 9.28 14.43
C VAL A 89 -4.19 9.42 15.94
N ASP A 90 -4.50 10.58 16.50
CA ASP A 90 -4.43 10.83 17.94
C ASP A 90 -5.43 9.96 18.71
N TRP A 91 -6.63 9.76 18.17
CA TRP A 91 -7.60 8.86 18.77
C TRP A 91 -7.09 7.41 18.77
N LEU A 92 -6.58 6.90 17.64
CA LEU A 92 -6.01 5.55 17.54
C LEU A 92 -4.88 5.32 18.55
N LYS A 93 -4.00 6.31 18.69
CA LYS A 93 -2.92 6.31 19.68
C LYS A 93 -3.48 6.25 21.10
N ALA A 94 -4.49 7.06 21.41
CA ALA A 94 -5.12 7.08 22.76
C ALA A 94 -5.80 5.74 23.09
N GLN A 95 -6.31 5.01 22.10
CA GLN A 95 -6.89 3.67 22.26
C GLN A 95 -5.85 2.53 22.24
N ASN A 96 -4.58 2.85 22.15
CA ASN A 96 -3.48 1.88 22.02
C ASN A 96 -3.65 0.94 20.82
N ILE A 97 -4.15 1.45 19.69
CA ILE A 97 -4.29 0.68 18.44
C ILE A 97 -3.04 0.90 17.59
N GLY A 98 -2.36 -0.18 17.23
CA GLY A 98 -1.25 -0.14 16.28
C GLY A 98 -1.76 0.21 14.88
N ILE A 99 -1.05 1.09 14.17
CA ILE A 99 -1.43 1.50 12.82
C ILE A 99 -0.48 0.84 11.82
N VAL A 100 -1.04 0.04 10.92
CA VAL A 100 -0.33 -0.50 9.77
C VAL A 100 -0.61 0.39 8.57
N GLN A 101 0.42 1.07 8.08
CA GLN A 101 0.30 1.91 6.90
C GLN A 101 0.26 1.04 5.65
N MET A 102 -0.88 1.00 4.96
CA MET A 102 -0.95 0.34 3.65
C MET A 102 -0.09 1.09 2.62
N PRO A 103 0.58 0.41 1.70
CA PRO A 103 1.28 1.07 0.62
C PRO A 103 0.30 1.90 -0.23
N CYS A 104 0.70 3.11 -0.65
CA CYS A 104 -0.12 3.89 -1.58
C CYS A 104 -0.08 3.22 -2.96
N PRO A 105 -1.20 2.65 -3.46
CA PRO A 105 -1.20 1.96 -4.74
C PRO A 105 -0.88 2.91 -5.90
N GLU A 106 -1.38 4.14 -5.85
CA GLU A 106 -1.10 5.15 -6.86
C GLU A 106 0.38 5.55 -6.92
N LEU A 107 0.98 5.83 -5.74
CA LEU A 107 2.40 6.21 -5.65
C LEU A 107 3.31 5.05 -6.08
N ARG A 108 2.96 3.81 -5.71
CA ARG A 108 3.79 2.63 -5.99
C ARG A 108 3.75 2.22 -7.45
N VAL A 109 2.60 2.36 -8.10
CA VAL A 109 2.40 1.95 -9.50
C VAL A 109 2.71 3.08 -10.48
N LEU A 110 2.29 4.32 -10.17
CA LEU A 110 2.30 5.44 -11.11
C LEU A 110 3.28 6.57 -10.72
N GLY A 111 3.86 6.52 -9.52
CA GLY A 111 4.76 7.57 -9.02
C GLY A 111 4.04 8.77 -8.40
N LEU A 112 4.83 9.72 -7.88
CA LEU A 112 4.29 10.88 -7.18
C LEU A 112 3.62 11.90 -8.13
N GLY A 113 4.17 12.08 -9.32
CA GLY A 113 3.67 13.04 -10.33
C GLY A 113 2.56 12.53 -11.24
N ARG A 114 1.85 11.48 -10.83
CA ARG A 114 0.77 10.84 -11.60
C ARG A 114 -0.39 11.78 -11.91
N VAL A 115 -1.02 11.61 -13.08
CA VAL A 115 -2.16 12.42 -13.53
C VAL A 115 -3.39 11.57 -13.87
N THR A 116 -3.24 10.46 -14.59
CA THR A 116 -4.34 9.57 -15.01
C THR A 116 -4.34 8.32 -14.14
N VAL A 117 -4.90 8.47 -12.91
CA VAL A 117 -4.73 7.43 -11.88
C VAL A 117 -5.50 6.17 -12.22
N ARG A 118 -6.80 6.29 -12.47
CA ARG A 118 -7.66 5.11 -12.65
C ARG A 118 -7.28 4.33 -13.88
N GLU A 119 -7.05 5.00 -14.97
CA GLU A 119 -6.65 4.40 -16.26
C GLU A 119 -5.34 3.62 -16.12
N GLY A 120 -4.36 4.21 -15.43
CA GLY A 120 -3.08 3.56 -15.19
C GLY A 120 -3.19 2.34 -14.30
N LEU A 121 -4.04 2.37 -13.28
CA LEU A 121 -4.27 1.24 -12.38
C LEU A 121 -5.10 0.12 -13.02
N GLU A 122 -5.99 0.42 -13.96
CA GLU A 122 -6.83 -0.58 -14.65
C GLU A 122 -6.07 -1.29 -15.80
N THR A 123 -4.83 -0.90 -16.12
CA THR A 123 -4.00 -1.66 -17.06
C THR A 123 -3.64 -3.04 -16.52
N ALA A 124 -3.27 -3.98 -17.41
CA ALA A 124 -2.80 -5.31 -16.98
C ALA A 124 -1.56 -5.22 -16.08
N GLU A 125 -0.65 -4.29 -16.34
CA GLU A 125 0.53 -4.04 -15.51
C GLU A 125 0.15 -3.41 -14.18
N GLY A 126 -0.75 -2.43 -14.17
CA GLY A 126 -1.31 -1.85 -12.96
C GLY A 126 -1.93 -2.92 -12.06
N HIS A 127 -2.79 -3.77 -12.60
CA HIS A 127 -3.38 -4.88 -11.85
C HIS A 127 -2.33 -5.84 -11.29
N ARG A 128 -1.29 -6.18 -12.06
CA ARG A 128 -0.20 -7.05 -11.57
C ARG A 128 0.46 -6.46 -10.32
N HIS A 129 0.84 -5.18 -10.37
CA HIS A 129 1.44 -4.49 -9.22
C HIS A 129 0.48 -4.37 -8.04
N LEU A 130 -0.80 -4.08 -8.30
CA LEU A 130 -1.81 -4.03 -7.23
C LEU A 130 -1.97 -5.38 -6.55
N HIS A 131 -1.95 -6.48 -7.29
CA HIS A 131 -1.99 -7.84 -6.72
C HIS A 131 -0.77 -8.12 -5.84
N GLU A 132 0.43 -7.73 -6.26
CA GLU A 132 1.64 -7.88 -5.43
C GLU A 132 1.48 -7.15 -4.07
N LEU A 133 1.02 -5.90 -4.08
CA LEU A 133 0.76 -5.15 -2.85
C LEU A 133 -0.33 -5.79 -1.97
N ILE A 134 -1.36 -6.32 -2.59
CA ILE A 134 -2.46 -7.00 -1.88
C ILE A 134 -1.98 -8.30 -1.25
N GLU A 135 -1.16 -9.11 -1.93
CA GLU A 135 -0.64 -10.35 -1.35
C GLU A 135 0.19 -10.11 -0.09
N ASP A 136 0.99 -9.04 -0.06
CA ASP A 136 1.76 -8.66 1.13
C ASP A 136 0.81 -8.31 2.30
N LEU A 137 -0.25 -7.55 2.05
CA LEU A 137 -1.25 -7.20 3.06
C LEU A 137 -2.05 -8.42 3.55
N ILE A 138 -2.46 -9.30 2.65
CA ILE A 138 -3.15 -10.55 3.00
C ILE A 138 -2.25 -11.43 3.88
N PHE A 139 -0.98 -11.55 3.52
CA PHE A 139 -0.02 -12.30 4.33
C PHE A 139 0.08 -11.70 5.75
N GLU A 140 0.23 -10.39 5.84
CA GLU A 140 0.39 -9.69 7.12
C GLU A 140 -0.87 -9.80 8.00
N ILE A 141 -2.08 -9.60 7.43
CA ILE A 141 -3.36 -9.78 8.12
C ILE A 141 -3.46 -11.20 8.71
N LYS A 142 -3.13 -12.22 7.91
CA LYS A 142 -3.12 -13.61 8.38
C LYS A 142 -2.14 -13.82 9.53
N GLN A 143 -0.96 -13.20 9.49
CA GLN A 143 0.02 -13.30 10.58
C GLN A 143 -0.52 -12.69 11.87
N TYR A 144 -1.13 -11.50 11.83
CA TYR A 144 -1.76 -10.88 12.99
C TYR A 144 -2.87 -11.76 13.57
N GLN A 145 -3.82 -12.19 12.74
CA GLN A 145 -4.94 -13.02 13.20
C GLN A 145 -4.47 -14.38 13.74
N PHE A 146 -3.53 -15.04 13.06
CA PHE A 146 -2.97 -16.32 13.51
C PHE A 146 -2.28 -16.20 14.88
N GLN A 147 -1.63 -15.07 15.15
CA GLN A 147 -1.00 -14.78 16.44
C GLN A 147 -2.00 -14.28 17.50
N GLY A 148 -3.30 -14.22 17.18
CA GLY A 148 -4.36 -13.79 18.09
C GLY A 148 -4.40 -12.29 18.31
N PHE A 149 -3.94 -11.51 17.32
CA PHE A 149 -4.20 -10.08 17.29
C PHE A 149 -5.56 -9.81 16.67
N ASP A 150 -6.18 -8.75 17.15
CA ASP A 150 -7.40 -8.21 16.59
C ASP A 150 -7.07 -7.23 15.46
N VAL A 151 -7.50 -7.55 14.25
CA VAL A 151 -7.47 -6.63 13.10
C VAL A 151 -8.79 -5.88 13.10
N VAL A 152 -8.81 -4.72 13.76
CA VAL A 152 -10.01 -3.92 14.05
C VAL A 152 -10.73 -3.48 12.76
N GLY A 153 -9.97 -3.28 11.68
CA GLY A 153 -10.52 -2.93 10.38
C GLY A 153 -9.48 -2.36 9.42
N ILE A 154 -9.96 -2.01 8.24
CA ILE A 154 -9.19 -1.37 7.19
C ILE A 154 -9.80 -0.01 6.87
N LEU A 155 -9.01 1.04 6.88
CA LEU A 155 -9.42 2.41 6.59
C LEU A 155 -8.97 2.77 5.17
N GLY A 156 -9.91 2.83 4.23
CA GLY A 156 -9.70 3.38 2.89
C GLY A 156 -9.83 4.89 2.88
N LYS A 157 -9.65 5.53 1.72
CA LYS A 157 -9.79 6.97 1.54
C LYS A 157 -10.93 7.26 0.59
N GLU A 158 -12.02 7.82 1.11
CA GLU A 158 -13.17 8.17 0.26
C GLU A 158 -12.81 9.17 -0.83
N GLY A 159 -13.45 9.01 -1.97
CA GLY A 159 -13.21 9.82 -3.15
C GLY A 159 -11.92 9.50 -3.91
N SER A 160 -11.08 8.58 -3.42
CA SER A 160 -9.87 8.18 -4.14
C SER A 160 -10.19 7.20 -5.28
N PRO A 161 -9.59 7.36 -6.48
CA PRO A 161 -9.76 6.42 -7.59
C PRO A 161 -9.19 5.03 -7.29
N SER A 162 -8.30 4.91 -6.31
CA SER A 162 -7.71 3.65 -5.87
C SER A 162 -8.27 3.13 -4.55
N CYS A 163 -8.38 3.99 -3.53
CA CYS A 163 -8.70 3.61 -2.15
C CYS A 163 -10.12 3.98 -1.70
N GLY A 164 -10.98 4.48 -2.61
CA GLY A 164 -12.40 4.76 -2.33
C GLY A 164 -13.16 3.49 -1.93
N VAL A 165 -14.02 3.60 -0.93
CA VAL A 165 -14.76 2.46 -0.35
C VAL A 165 -16.22 2.46 -0.78
N THR A 166 -16.86 3.62 -0.75
CA THR A 166 -18.24 3.85 -1.22
C THR A 166 -18.29 4.97 -2.26
N GLN A 167 -17.30 5.85 -2.27
CA GLN A 167 -17.16 6.92 -3.26
C GLN A 167 -15.76 6.89 -3.90
N THR A 168 -15.71 7.16 -5.19
CA THR A 168 -14.49 7.17 -5.98
C THR A 168 -14.44 8.36 -6.92
N TRP A 169 -13.25 8.76 -7.37
CA TRP A 169 -13.08 9.72 -8.46
C TRP A 169 -13.09 8.97 -9.79
N LEU A 170 -14.07 9.31 -10.63
CA LEU A 170 -14.25 8.74 -11.96
C LEU A 170 -14.95 9.78 -12.84
N ASP A 171 -14.57 9.88 -14.12
CA ASP A 171 -15.12 10.83 -15.09
C ASP A 171 -15.08 12.29 -14.56
N GLU A 172 -13.93 12.68 -14.00
CA GLU A 172 -13.63 14.00 -13.45
C GLU A 172 -14.56 14.47 -12.32
N ARG A 173 -15.19 13.54 -11.62
CA ARG A 173 -16.08 13.85 -10.49
C ARG A 173 -16.07 12.77 -9.42
N HIS A 174 -16.46 13.15 -8.21
CA HIS A 174 -16.81 12.20 -7.16
C HIS A 174 -18.17 11.57 -7.46
N GLN A 175 -18.24 10.25 -7.38
CA GLN A 175 -19.48 9.49 -7.55
C GLN A 175 -19.45 8.21 -6.71
N GLU A 176 -20.63 7.60 -6.55
CA GLU A 176 -20.72 6.29 -5.92
C GLU A 176 -19.87 5.25 -6.67
N GLY A 177 -19.17 4.44 -5.94
CA GLY A 177 -18.30 3.41 -6.51
C GLY A 177 -17.10 3.10 -5.64
N VAL A 178 -16.35 2.11 -6.07
CA VAL A 178 -15.19 1.57 -5.34
C VAL A 178 -13.92 1.85 -6.13
N GLY A 179 -12.87 2.25 -5.44
CA GLY A 179 -11.54 2.41 -6.00
C GLY A 179 -10.95 1.07 -6.43
N VAL A 180 -10.08 1.11 -7.44
CA VAL A 180 -9.52 -0.11 -8.09
C VAL A 180 -8.85 -1.03 -7.06
N PHE A 181 -8.00 -0.47 -6.20
CA PHE A 181 -7.28 -1.23 -5.18
C PHE A 181 -8.22 -1.86 -4.14
N ILE A 182 -9.19 -1.08 -3.62
CA ILE A 182 -10.14 -1.60 -2.62
C ILE A 182 -11.03 -2.69 -3.23
N ARG A 183 -11.44 -2.58 -4.49
CA ARG A 183 -12.19 -3.63 -5.18
C ARG A 183 -11.42 -4.95 -5.20
N LEU A 184 -10.19 -4.93 -5.71
CA LEU A 184 -9.32 -6.11 -5.78
C LEU A 184 -8.98 -6.66 -4.37
N PHE A 185 -8.78 -5.79 -3.40
CA PHE A 185 -8.47 -6.18 -2.04
C PHE A 185 -9.66 -6.87 -1.36
N ARG A 186 -10.90 -6.35 -1.52
CA ARG A 186 -12.13 -7.01 -1.04
C ARG A 186 -12.30 -8.40 -1.64
N GLU A 187 -12.10 -8.53 -2.95
CA GLU A 187 -12.17 -9.82 -3.63
C GLU A 187 -11.15 -10.81 -3.04
N ARG A 188 -9.95 -10.34 -2.78
CA ARG A 188 -8.89 -11.19 -2.25
C ARG A 188 -9.11 -11.58 -0.80
N LEU A 189 -9.56 -10.66 0.06
CA LEU A 189 -9.98 -10.94 1.44
C LEU A 189 -11.08 -12.01 1.47
N SER A 190 -12.10 -11.85 0.62
CA SER A 190 -13.21 -12.80 0.51
C SER A 190 -12.75 -14.20 0.10
N ARG A 191 -11.85 -14.31 -0.89
CA ARG A 191 -11.29 -15.61 -1.33
C ARG A 191 -10.50 -16.31 -0.24
N GLU A 192 -9.90 -15.57 0.69
CA GLU A 192 -9.15 -16.09 1.84
C GLU A 192 -10.04 -16.35 3.07
N GLY A 193 -11.33 -16.01 3.01
CA GLY A 193 -12.23 -16.13 4.15
C GLY A 193 -11.91 -15.16 5.29
N LEU A 194 -11.23 -14.05 5.00
CA LEU A 194 -10.84 -13.04 5.98
C LEU A 194 -11.97 -12.02 6.15
N ALA A 195 -12.67 -12.10 7.27
CA ALA A 195 -13.78 -11.19 7.62
C ALA A 195 -13.25 -9.90 8.26
N VAL A 196 -12.54 -9.08 7.48
CA VAL A 196 -12.06 -7.75 7.93
C VAL A 196 -12.88 -6.68 7.21
N GLU A 197 -13.55 -5.83 8.00
CA GLU A 197 -14.37 -4.75 7.46
C GLU A 197 -13.51 -3.59 6.93
N ILE A 198 -13.99 -2.94 5.86
CA ILE A 198 -13.32 -1.79 5.24
C ILE A 198 -14.25 -0.59 5.33
N LEU A 199 -13.77 0.49 5.99
CA LEU A 199 -14.43 1.78 6.08
C LEU A 199 -13.71 2.82 5.21
N GLY A 200 -14.47 3.65 4.50
CA GLY A 200 -13.95 4.83 3.81
C GLY A 200 -13.87 6.04 4.75
N VAL A 201 -12.71 6.68 4.78
CA VAL A 201 -12.50 7.91 5.57
C VAL A 201 -12.51 9.11 4.63
N ALA A 202 -13.47 10.00 4.81
CA ALA A 202 -13.52 11.29 4.12
C ALA A 202 -12.70 12.34 4.88
N ASP A 203 -12.10 13.30 4.16
CA ASP A 203 -11.18 14.29 4.72
C ASP A 203 -11.76 15.05 5.93
N HIS A 204 -12.99 15.54 5.81
CA HIS A 204 -13.64 16.35 6.84
C HIS A 204 -14.62 15.57 7.74
N LYS A 205 -14.63 14.23 7.66
CA LYS A 205 -15.53 13.36 8.40
C LYS A 205 -14.79 12.30 9.21
N GLN A 206 -13.65 12.68 9.78
CA GLN A 206 -12.81 11.76 10.58
C GLN A 206 -13.55 11.24 11.82
N GLN A 207 -14.49 12.02 12.37
CA GLN A 207 -15.30 11.60 13.50
C GLN A 207 -16.15 10.37 13.19
N GLU A 208 -16.70 10.25 11.96
CA GLU A 208 -17.47 9.06 11.54
C GLU A 208 -16.60 7.80 11.60
N ALA A 209 -15.32 7.92 11.22
CA ALA A 209 -14.37 6.80 11.32
C ALA A 209 -14.01 6.46 12.77
N ILE A 210 -13.87 7.46 13.63
CA ILE A 210 -13.65 7.27 15.06
C ILE A 210 -14.84 6.55 15.71
N ASP A 211 -16.06 6.98 15.42
CA ASP A 211 -17.29 6.39 15.96
C ASP A 211 -17.46 4.95 15.49
N TRP A 212 -17.13 4.67 14.23
CA TRP A 212 -17.16 3.32 13.68
C TRP A 212 -16.14 2.39 14.36
N LEU A 213 -14.91 2.88 14.59
CA LEU A 213 -13.86 2.13 15.29
C LEU A 213 -14.22 1.91 16.76
N ALA A 214 -14.80 2.92 17.43
CA ALA A 214 -15.19 2.83 18.85
C ALA A 214 -16.21 1.72 19.14
N GLN A 215 -17.01 1.34 18.14
CA GLN A 215 -17.97 0.24 18.25
C GLN A 215 -17.34 -1.16 18.14
N ARG A 216 -16.04 -1.24 17.79
CA ARG A 216 -15.31 -2.49 17.48
C ARG A 216 -14.18 -2.82 18.43
N ILE A 217 -13.91 -1.96 19.39
CA ILE A 217 -12.85 -2.11 20.39
C ILE A 217 -13.45 -2.24 21.80
#